data_dfd3691ec1466afc587bcb6faa7243d1
#
_entry.id   dfd3691ec1466afc587bcb6faa7243d1
#
_cell.length_a   1.000
_cell.length_b   1.000
_cell.length_c   1.000
_cell.angle_alpha   90.00
_cell.angle_beta   90.00
_cell.angle_gamma   90.00
#
_symmetry.space_group_name_H-M   'P 1'
#
loop_
_entity.id
_entity.type
_entity.pdbx_description
1 polymer ?
#
loop_
_entity_poly.entity_id
_entity_poly.type
_entity_poly.pdbx_seq_one_letter_code
_entity_poly.pdbx_strand_id
1 'polypeptide(L)'
;IEHVLNLFVNFNTHPIHVMDVNNLSILQTLIISIGLILILRIWRQAYQENNFYQLTRKKLLIGIAGDSGSGKDTLVEDLSGLFGYHSCAKISGDDYHVWDRRATIWRGLSHLNPAANDLTQMSNDIVSLSNNRHVYIKHYDHKIGRYKAPKEVSSNDIIFVSGLHALYPELNRSLYDLK
;
A
#
# COMPACT_ATOMS: atom_id res chain seq x y z
N ILE A 1 11.62 -30.90 30.34
CA ILE A 1 10.52 -31.73 29.76
C ILE A 1 9.69 -32.31 30.87
N GLU A 2 10.30 -32.84 31.95
CA GLU A 2 9.54 -33.40 33.11
C GLU A 2 8.72 -32.37 33.88
N HIS A 3 9.11 -31.09 33.93
CA HIS A 3 8.35 -30.04 34.61
C HIS A 3 7.04 -29.63 33.86
N VAL A 4 7.00 -29.81 32.55
CA VAL A 4 5.80 -29.54 31.75
C VAL A 4 4.81 -30.70 31.84
N LEU A 5 5.29 -31.91 31.93
CA LEU A 5 4.47 -33.13 32.13
C LEU A 5 3.76 -33.14 33.50
N ASN A 6 4.43 -32.65 34.57
CA ASN A 6 3.83 -32.60 35.90
C ASN A 6 2.76 -31.50 36.07
N LEU A 7 2.72 -30.48 35.20
CA LEU A 7 1.67 -29.48 35.20
C LEU A 7 0.35 -30.03 34.62
N PHE A 8 0.42 -31.05 33.80
CA PHE A 8 -0.79 -31.72 33.21
C PHE A 8 -1.33 -32.81 34.09
N VAL A 9 -0.60 -33.32 35.08
CA VAL A 9 -1.04 -34.43 35.92
C VAL A 9 -1.80 -33.96 37.15
N ASN A 10 -1.79 -32.68 37.54
CA ASN A 10 -2.42 -32.16 38.75
C ASN A 10 -3.80 -31.50 38.60
N PHE A 11 -4.44 -31.64 37.43
CA PHE A 11 -5.85 -31.33 37.30
C PHE A 11 -6.67 -32.64 37.54
N ASN A 12 -6.65 -33.06 38.78
CA ASN A 12 -7.54 -34.15 39.22
C ASN A 12 -8.92 -33.56 39.53
N THR A 13 -9.93 -33.98 38.82
CA THR A 13 -11.23 -34.56 39.25
C THR A 13 -12.37 -34.40 38.26
N HIS A 14 -12.10 -34.25 36.99
CA HIS A 14 -13.07 -34.69 35.98
C HIS A 14 -12.29 -35.47 34.91
N PRO A 15 -12.75 -36.66 34.50
CA PRO A 15 -12.15 -37.33 33.37
C PRO A 15 -12.38 -36.41 32.17
N ILE A 16 -11.30 -35.76 31.74
CA ILE A 16 -11.30 -35.18 30.41
C ILE A 16 -11.56 -36.39 29.52
N HIS A 17 -12.76 -36.47 28.97
CA HIS A 17 -13.04 -37.39 27.89
C HIS A 17 -11.99 -37.05 26.82
N VAL A 18 -10.91 -37.78 26.78
CA VAL A 18 -10.02 -37.84 25.66
C VAL A 18 -10.94 -38.20 24.50
N MET A 19 -11.23 -37.22 23.63
CA MET A 19 -12.04 -37.51 22.45
C MET A 19 -11.34 -38.62 21.71
N ASP A 20 -11.95 -39.80 21.75
CA ASP A 20 -11.43 -40.97 21.06
C ASP A 20 -11.44 -40.62 19.57
N VAL A 21 -10.26 -40.37 19.03
CA VAL A 21 -10.04 -39.93 17.63
C VAL A 21 -10.70 -40.94 16.66
N ASN A 22 -10.90 -42.17 17.11
CA ASN A 22 -11.52 -43.21 16.33
C ASN A 22 -13.06 -43.03 16.17
N ASN A 23 -13.69 -42.16 16.95
CA ASN A 23 -15.14 -41.88 16.88
C ASN A 23 -15.47 -40.62 16.06
N LEU A 24 -14.48 -39.89 15.52
CA LEU A 24 -14.77 -38.84 14.57
C LEU A 24 -15.34 -39.49 13.28
N SER A 25 -16.54 -39.13 12.89
CA SER A 25 -17.10 -39.59 11.63
C SER A 25 -16.19 -39.12 10.46
N ILE A 26 -16.08 -39.93 9.42
CA ILE A 26 -15.31 -39.61 8.21
C ILE A 26 -15.70 -38.23 7.70
N LEU A 27 -16.96 -37.82 7.83
CA LEU A 27 -17.47 -36.50 7.45
C LEU A 27 -16.80 -35.38 8.28
N GLN A 28 -16.62 -35.55 9.60
CA GLN A 28 -15.99 -34.56 10.47
C GLN A 28 -14.51 -34.40 10.14
N THR A 29 -13.80 -35.50 9.87
CA THR A 29 -12.37 -35.43 9.44
C THR A 29 -12.22 -34.76 8.11
N LEU A 30 -13.11 -34.95 7.14
CA LEU A 30 -13.14 -34.28 5.87
C LEU A 30 -13.36 -32.75 6.01
N ILE A 31 -14.34 -32.36 6.85
CA ILE A 31 -14.62 -30.92 7.10
C ILE A 31 -13.42 -30.23 7.73
N ILE A 32 -12.79 -30.85 8.72
CA ILE A 32 -11.60 -30.31 9.39
C ILE A 32 -10.44 -30.18 8.40
N SER A 33 -10.22 -31.20 7.56
CA SER A 33 -9.15 -31.20 6.56
C SER A 33 -9.36 -30.10 5.50
N ILE A 34 -10.58 -29.93 5.01
CA ILE A 34 -10.92 -28.86 4.06
C ILE A 34 -10.74 -27.49 4.71
N GLY A 35 -11.19 -27.30 5.95
CA GLY A 35 -11.00 -26.07 6.71
C GLY A 35 -9.52 -25.73 6.89
N LEU A 36 -8.67 -26.69 7.23
CA LEU A 36 -7.23 -26.51 7.37
C LEU A 36 -6.58 -26.13 6.04
N ILE A 37 -6.97 -26.78 4.94
CA ILE A 37 -6.47 -26.47 3.59
C ILE A 37 -6.85 -25.03 3.20
N LEU A 38 -8.07 -24.59 3.48
CA LEU A 38 -8.51 -23.22 3.20
C LEU A 38 -7.74 -22.20 4.02
N ILE A 39 -7.55 -22.45 5.33
CA ILE A 39 -6.75 -21.58 6.20
C ILE A 39 -5.31 -21.48 5.70
N LEU A 40 -4.70 -22.60 5.34
CA LEU A 40 -3.34 -22.63 4.80
C LEU A 40 -3.25 -21.91 3.46
N ARG A 41 -4.25 -22.00 2.59
CA ARG A 41 -4.30 -21.24 1.32
C ARG A 41 -4.39 -19.74 1.58
N ILE A 42 -5.30 -19.29 2.45
CA ILE A 42 -5.45 -17.87 2.82
C ILE A 42 -4.15 -17.36 3.43
N TRP A 43 -3.57 -18.12 4.37
CA TRP A 43 -2.31 -17.74 5.01
C TRP A 43 -1.14 -17.68 4.02
N ARG A 44 -1.05 -18.65 3.10
CA ARG A 44 -0.04 -18.66 2.03
C ARG A 44 -0.20 -17.47 1.09
N GLN A 45 -1.44 -17.14 0.71
CA GLN A 45 -1.72 -15.99 -0.15
C GLN A 45 -1.31 -14.69 0.54
N ALA A 46 -1.72 -14.46 1.79
CA ALA A 46 -1.33 -13.31 2.59
C ALA A 46 0.20 -13.23 2.80
N TYR A 47 0.87 -14.37 2.97
CA TYR A 47 2.32 -14.42 3.11
C TYR A 47 3.06 -14.14 1.81
N GLN A 48 2.55 -14.60 0.66
CA GLN A 48 3.14 -14.33 -0.66
C GLN A 48 2.98 -12.87 -1.07
N GLU A 49 1.83 -12.25 -0.80
CA GLU A 49 1.60 -10.82 -1.05
C GLU A 49 2.58 -9.93 -0.25
N ASN A 50 2.96 -10.35 0.96
CA ASN A 50 3.91 -9.59 1.79
C ASN A 50 5.39 -9.80 1.42
N ASN A 51 5.76 -10.89 0.78
CA ASN A 51 7.17 -11.27 0.65
C ASN A 51 7.75 -11.17 -0.77
N PHE A 52 6.90 -10.93 -1.78
CA PHE A 52 7.37 -10.98 -3.18
C PHE A 52 8.46 -9.94 -3.48
N TYR A 53 8.46 -8.79 -2.79
CA TYR A 53 9.42 -7.69 -3.02
C TYR A 53 10.44 -7.47 -1.90
N GLN A 54 10.36 -8.19 -0.78
CA GLN A 54 11.36 -8.09 0.29
C GLN A 54 12.76 -8.64 -0.10
N LEU A 55 12.87 -9.26 -1.26
CA LEU A 55 14.13 -9.80 -1.79
C LEU A 55 15.09 -8.71 -2.28
N THR A 56 14.61 -7.52 -2.57
CA THR A 56 15.45 -6.38 -2.97
C THR A 56 15.37 -5.31 -1.91
N ARG A 57 16.51 -4.94 -1.31
CA ARG A 57 16.60 -3.81 -0.36
C ARG A 57 16.31 -2.46 -0.98
N LYS A 58 16.17 -2.38 -2.30
CA LYS A 58 15.90 -1.17 -3.06
C LYS A 58 14.41 -1.10 -3.39
N LYS A 59 13.81 0.03 -3.08
CA LYS A 59 12.41 0.33 -3.45
C LYS A 59 12.29 0.56 -4.95
N LEU A 60 11.18 0.10 -5.53
CA LEU A 60 10.86 0.33 -6.92
C LEU A 60 10.06 1.64 -7.05
N LEU A 61 10.64 2.64 -7.69
CA LEU A 61 9.99 3.91 -7.99
C LEU A 61 9.47 3.92 -9.42
N ILE A 62 8.17 4.14 -9.57
CA ILE A 62 7.48 4.17 -10.87
C ILE A 62 6.84 5.53 -11.08
N GLY A 63 7.31 6.26 -12.09
CA GLY A 63 6.76 7.55 -12.49
C GLY A 63 5.78 7.41 -13.65
N ILE A 64 4.54 7.91 -13.48
CA ILE A 64 3.48 7.85 -14.48
C ILE A 64 3.01 9.26 -14.80
N ALA A 65 3.41 9.79 -15.94
CA ALA A 65 2.96 11.09 -16.42
C ALA A 65 1.92 10.97 -17.53
N GLY A 66 1.07 11.97 -17.65
CA GLY A 66 0.07 12.05 -18.71
C GLY A 66 -0.96 13.14 -18.43
N ASP A 67 -1.73 13.51 -19.44
CA ASP A 67 -2.76 14.54 -19.35
C ASP A 67 -3.91 14.18 -18.41
N SER A 68 -4.69 15.19 -18.03
CA SER A 68 -5.91 14.98 -17.26
C SER A 68 -6.86 14.04 -18.02
N GLY A 69 -7.43 13.06 -17.33
CA GLY A 69 -8.34 12.08 -17.94
C GLY A 69 -7.68 10.98 -18.78
N SER A 70 -6.33 10.91 -18.85
CA SER A 70 -5.61 9.88 -19.60
C SER A 70 -5.59 8.47 -18.95
N GLY A 71 -6.27 8.31 -17.80
CA GLY A 71 -6.34 7.01 -17.11
C GLY A 71 -5.16 6.69 -16.19
N LYS A 72 -4.28 7.66 -15.86
CA LYS A 72 -3.12 7.44 -14.95
C LYS A 72 -3.51 6.80 -13.62
N ASP A 73 -4.55 7.34 -13.00
CA ASP A 73 -4.97 6.88 -11.67
C ASP A 73 -5.57 5.47 -11.74
N THR A 74 -6.29 5.16 -12.83
CA THR A 74 -6.77 3.80 -13.09
C THR A 74 -5.59 2.84 -13.24
N LEU A 75 -4.57 3.21 -14.02
CA LEU A 75 -3.37 2.41 -14.19
C LEU A 75 -2.64 2.18 -12.85
N VAL A 76 -2.49 3.23 -12.02
CA VAL A 76 -1.89 3.10 -10.67
C VAL A 76 -2.71 2.16 -9.79
N GLU A 77 -4.04 2.24 -9.88
CA GLU A 77 -4.94 1.39 -9.11
C GLU A 77 -4.84 -0.08 -9.53
N ASP A 78 -4.86 -0.34 -10.83
CA ASP A 78 -4.73 -1.69 -11.39
C ASP A 78 -3.38 -2.32 -11.06
N LEU A 79 -2.29 -1.56 -11.22
CA LEU A 79 -0.95 -2.02 -10.83
C LEU A 79 -0.84 -2.26 -9.32
N SER A 80 -1.44 -1.39 -8.50
CA SER A 80 -1.46 -1.58 -7.05
C SER A 80 -2.24 -2.83 -6.65
N GLY A 81 -3.33 -3.14 -7.37
CA GLY A 81 -4.07 -4.39 -7.19
C GLY A 81 -3.24 -5.62 -7.56
N LEU A 82 -2.45 -5.52 -8.63
CA LEU A 82 -1.57 -6.60 -9.09
C LEU A 82 -0.43 -6.88 -8.10
N PHE A 83 0.21 -5.83 -7.58
CA PHE A 83 1.36 -5.96 -6.66
C PHE A 83 0.95 -6.11 -5.19
N GLY A 84 -0.32 -5.91 -4.87
CA GLY A 84 -0.84 -5.85 -3.49
C GLY A 84 -0.82 -4.43 -2.93
N TYR A 85 -2.00 -3.93 -2.53
CA TYR A 85 -2.19 -2.56 -2.04
C TYR A 85 -1.31 -2.22 -0.83
N HIS A 86 -1.00 -3.19 0.01
CA HIS A 86 -0.16 -2.99 1.20
C HIS A 86 1.32 -2.81 0.88
N SER A 87 1.76 -3.23 -0.30
CA SER A 87 3.14 -3.09 -0.77
C SER A 87 3.38 -1.81 -1.55
N CYS A 88 2.32 -1.01 -1.77
CA CYS A 88 2.36 0.17 -2.64
C CYS A 88 2.14 1.45 -1.84
N ALA A 89 2.99 2.45 -2.05
CA ALA A 89 2.76 3.84 -1.71
C ALA A 89 2.37 4.62 -2.97
N LYS A 90 1.48 5.59 -2.84
CA LYS A 90 0.96 6.40 -3.95
C LYS A 90 1.14 7.88 -3.67
N ILE A 91 1.74 8.59 -4.61
CA ILE A 91 1.84 10.05 -4.65
C ILE A 91 1.07 10.53 -5.87
N SER A 92 0.09 11.42 -5.67
CA SER A 92 -0.61 12.12 -6.75
C SER A 92 -0.05 13.51 -6.93
N GLY A 93 0.31 13.88 -8.16
CA GLY A 93 0.75 15.23 -8.50
C GLY A 93 -0.31 16.30 -8.23
N ASP A 94 -1.59 15.93 -8.26
CA ASP A 94 -2.70 16.84 -7.98
C ASP A 94 -2.73 17.29 -6.50
N ASP A 95 -2.11 16.53 -5.62
CA ASP A 95 -1.98 16.88 -4.20
C ASP A 95 -0.96 18.00 -3.95
N TYR A 96 -0.19 18.39 -4.97
CA TYR A 96 0.84 19.45 -4.90
C TYR A 96 0.43 20.75 -5.59
N HIS A 97 -0.84 20.95 -5.96
CA HIS A 97 -1.27 22.27 -6.43
C HIS A 97 -1.07 23.33 -5.35
N VAL A 98 -0.55 24.50 -5.73
CA VAL A 98 -0.28 25.58 -4.77
C VAL A 98 -1.57 26.26 -4.32
N TRP A 99 -2.59 26.30 -5.18
CA TRP A 99 -3.82 27.05 -4.93
C TRP A 99 -5.07 26.19 -5.08
N ASP A 100 -6.08 26.51 -4.27
CA ASP A 100 -7.42 25.94 -4.41
C ASP A 100 -8.07 26.33 -5.74
N ARG A 101 -9.01 25.53 -6.22
CA ARG A 101 -9.74 25.76 -7.50
C ARG A 101 -10.37 27.14 -7.62
N ARG A 102 -10.75 27.78 -6.51
CA ARG A 102 -11.41 29.10 -6.47
C ARG A 102 -10.44 30.28 -6.40
N ALA A 103 -9.16 30.04 -6.39
CA ALA A 103 -8.16 31.11 -6.32
C ALA A 103 -8.22 31.99 -7.57
N THR A 104 -8.11 33.30 -7.37
CA THR A 104 -8.18 34.30 -8.46
C THR A 104 -7.03 34.18 -9.47
N ILE A 105 -5.94 33.57 -9.06
CA ILE A 105 -4.75 33.33 -9.89
C ILE A 105 -5.07 32.54 -11.17
N TRP A 106 -6.11 31.69 -11.14
CA TRP A 106 -6.55 30.90 -12.29
C TRP A 106 -7.10 31.70 -13.47
N ARG A 107 -7.26 33.02 -13.32
CA ARG A 107 -7.59 33.91 -14.45
C ARG A 107 -6.40 34.14 -15.38
N GLY A 108 -5.17 33.95 -14.89
CA GLY A 108 -3.93 34.16 -15.67
C GLY A 108 -3.01 32.96 -15.70
N LEU A 109 -3.23 31.97 -14.83
CA LEU A 109 -2.38 30.79 -14.69
C LEU A 109 -3.25 29.52 -14.70
N SER A 110 -2.85 28.53 -15.48
CA SER A 110 -3.48 27.22 -15.49
C SER A 110 -2.75 26.23 -14.56
N HIS A 111 -3.46 25.27 -13.99
CA HIS A 111 -2.87 24.15 -13.26
C HIS A 111 -1.95 23.28 -14.14
N LEU A 112 -2.03 23.43 -15.45
CA LEU A 112 -1.08 22.82 -16.41
C LEU A 112 0.30 23.46 -16.37
N ASN A 113 0.41 24.68 -15.80
CA ASN A 113 1.69 25.33 -15.66
C ASN A 113 2.47 24.72 -14.48
N PRO A 114 3.73 24.31 -14.68
CA PRO A 114 4.56 23.78 -13.58
C PRO A 114 4.63 24.68 -12.35
N ALA A 115 4.64 26.02 -12.54
CA ALA A 115 4.66 26.97 -11.44
C ALA A 115 3.40 26.97 -10.56
N ALA A 116 2.32 26.36 -11.02
CA ALA A 116 1.09 26.17 -10.24
C ALA A 116 1.15 24.97 -9.28
N ASN A 117 2.26 24.25 -9.28
CA ASN A 117 2.46 23.02 -8.53
C ASN A 117 3.75 23.12 -7.71
N ASP A 118 3.71 22.65 -6.47
CA ASP A 118 4.89 22.55 -5.60
C ASP A 118 5.70 21.30 -5.95
N LEU A 119 6.38 21.37 -7.08
CA LEU A 119 7.19 20.26 -7.60
C LEU A 119 8.43 20.00 -6.73
N THR A 120 8.88 21.00 -5.98
CA THR A 120 10.00 20.86 -5.04
C THR A 120 9.57 20.00 -3.85
N GLN A 121 8.41 20.30 -3.26
CA GLN A 121 7.87 19.47 -2.17
C GLN A 121 7.57 18.04 -2.65
N MET A 122 7.00 17.88 -3.84
CA MET A 122 6.80 16.55 -4.44
C MET A 122 8.10 15.76 -4.55
N SER A 123 9.17 16.39 -5.02
CA SER A 123 10.49 15.75 -5.13
C SER A 123 11.04 15.35 -3.75
N ASN A 124 10.91 16.22 -2.75
CA ASN A 124 11.35 15.95 -1.38
C ASN A 124 10.59 14.77 -0.75
N ASP A 125 9.30 14.68 -1.01
CA ASP A 125 8.46 13.60 -0.51
C ASP A 125 8.81 12.26 -1.17
N ILE A 126 9.06 12.25 -2.48
CA ILE A 126 9.55 11.07 -3.20
C ILE A 126 10.88 10.58 -2.62
N VAL A 127 11.84 11.49 -2.41
CA VAL A 127 13.14 11.17 -1.81
C VAL A 127 12.97 10.66 -0.38
N SER A 128 12.07 11.23 0.39
CA SER A 128 11.78 10.78 1.77
C SER A 128 11.23 9.37 1.79
N LEU A 129 10.23 9.07 0.94
CA LEU A 129 9.66 7.72 0.83
C LEU A 129 10.68 6.70 0.33
N SER A 130 11.53 7.06 -0.63
CA SER A 130 12.59 6.16 -1.12
C SER A 130 13.63 5.83 -0.04
N ASN A 131 13.79 6.71 0.94
CA ASN A 131 14.67 6.54 2.10
C ASN A 131 13.96 5.96 3.34
N ASN A 132 12.86 5.22 3.18
CA ASN A 132 12.11 4.58 4.26
C ASN A 132 11.49 5.57 5.28
N ARG A 133 11.25 6.82 4.90
CA ARG A 133 10.58 7.80 5.76
C ARG A 133 9.11 7.90 5.36
N HIS A 134 8.25 8.24 6.31
CA HIS A 134 6.88 8.63 6.03
C HIS A 134 6.80 10.12 5.71
N VAL A 135 5.76 10.52 4.98
CA VAL A 135 5.48 11.92 4.63
C VAL A 135 4.01 12.25 4.91
N TYR A 136 3.70 13.52 5.10
CA TYR A 136 2.33 14.00 5.30
C TYR A 136 1.90 14.83 4.10
N ILE A 137 1.00 14.29 3.28
CA ILE A 137 0.55 14.90 2.03
C ILE A 137 -0.88 15.40 2.18
N LYS A 138 -1.13 16.66 1.79
CA LYS A 138 -2.48 17.21 1.69
C LYS A 138 -3.19 16.57 0.51
N HIS A 139 -4.32 15.93 0.73
CA HIS A 139 -5.08 15.32 -0.32
C HIS A 139 -6.03 16.34 -0.98
N TYR A 140 -5.88 16.54 -2.28
CA TYR A 140 -6.77 17.41 -3.06
C TYR A 140 -8.08 16.68 -3.42
N ASP A 141 -9.20 17.21 -2.95
CA ASP A 141 -10.52 16.68 -3.27
C ASP A 141 -11.11 17.38 -4.50
N HIS A 142 -11.10 16.69 -5.62
CA HIS A 142 -11.63 17.20 -6.90
C HIS A 142 -13.12 17.56 -6.86
N LYS A 143 -13.92 16.92 -5.99
CA LYS A 143 -15.36 17.16 -5.88
C LYS A 143 -15.65 18.52 -5.26
N ILE A 144 -14.92 18.87 -4.22
CA ILE A 144 -15.08 20.15 -3.51
C ILE A 144 -14.08 21.21 -3.95
N GLY A 145 -13.03 20.84 -4.68
CA GLY A 145 -11.96 21.72 -5.17
C GLY A 145 -11.12 22.35 -4.07
N ARG A 146 -10.89 21.62 -2.97
CA ARG A 146 -10.12 22.05 -1.79
C ARG A 146 -9.26 20.93 -1.25
N TYR A 147 -8.28 21.31 -0.41
CA TYR A 147 -7.46 20.35 0.31
C TYR A 147 -8.17 19.83 1.56
N LYS A 148 -8.02 18.54 1.82
CA LYS A 148 -8.30 17.89 3.09
C LYS A 148 -7.08 17.97 4.02
N ALA A 149 -7.30 17.60 5.29
CA ALA A 149 -6.21 17.46 6.25
C ALA A 149 -5.11 16.54 5.70
N PRO A 150 -3.84 16.83 6.00
CA PRO A 150 -2.74 15.98 5.57
C PRO A 150 -2.93 14.54 6.03
N LYS A 151 -2.67 13.61 5.13
CA LYS A 151 -2.69 12.17 5.40
C LYS A 151 -1.26 11.66 5.41
N GLU A 152 -0.95 10.79 6.34
CA GLU A 152 0.31 10.08 6.37
C GLU A 152 0.38 9.08 5.19
N VAL A 153 1.48 9.13 4.46
CA VAL A 153 1.86 8.16 3.45
C VAL A 153 3.14 7.49 3.93
N SER A 154 3.03 6.22 4.23
CA SER A 154 4.16 5.40 4.66
C SER A 154 4.95 4.91 3.45
N SER A 155 6.25 4.76 3.63
CA SER A 155 7.11 4.18 2.61
C SER A 155 6.84 2.68 2.47
N ASN A 156 6.68 2.22 1.24
CA ASN A 156 6.45 0.82 0.89
C ASN A 156 7.45 0.35 -0.18
N ASP A 157 7.41 -0.93 -0.54
CA ASP A 157 8.37 -1.53 -1.48
C ASP A 157 8.24 -0.96 -2.90
N ILE A 158 7.03 -0.57 -3.29
CA ILE A 158 6.74 0.08 -4.57
C ILE A 158 6.15 1.46 -4.30
N ILE A 159 6.67 2.47 -4.98
CA ILE A 159 6.21 3.85 -4.87
C ILE A 159 5.75 4.30 -6.26
N PHE A 160 4.45 4.53 -6.40
CA PHE A 160 3.87 5.12 -7.59
C PHE A 160 3.79 6.63 -7.45
N VAL A 161 4.26 7.35 -8.46
CA VAL A 161 4.11 8.80 -8.57
C VAL A 161 3.36 9.10 -9.84
N SER A 162 2.11 9.54 -9.73
CA SER A 162 1.27 9.87 -10.87
C SER A 162 0.99 11.36 -10.95
N GLY A 163 0.90 11.92 -12.16
CA GLY A 163 0.51 13.31 -12.34
C GLY A 163 0.98 13.89 -13.67
N LEU A 164 0.45 15.06 -14.00
CA LEU A 164 0.83 15.77 -15.22
C LEU A 164 2.35 16.08 -15.22
N HIS A 165 2.88 16.51 -14.08
CA HIS A 165 4.26 16.93 -13.90
C HIS A 165 5.14 15.87 -13.22
N ALA A 166 4.69 14.62 -13.09
CA ALA A 166 5.44 13.58 -12.40
C ALA A 166 6.87 13.41 -12.96
N LEU A 167 7.04 13.52 -14.27
CA LEU A 167 8.33 13.38 -14.96
C LEU A 167 8.97 14.72 -15.36
N TYR A 168 8.38 15.86 -14.97
CA TYR A 168 8.85 17.17 -15.38
C TYR A 168 10.19 17.56 -14.71
N PRO A 169 10.36 17.48 -13.40
CA PRO A 169 11.64 17.77 -12.78
C PRO A 169 12.70 16.74 -13.17
N GLU A 170 13.88 17.19 -13.59
CA GLU A 170 14.99 16.29 -13.91
C GLU A 170 15.38 15.40 -12.74
N LEU A 171 15.32 15.95 -11.51
CA LEU A 171 15.59 15.20 -10.30
C LEU A 171 14.64 13.99 -10.19
N ASN A 172 13.34 14.21 -10.35
CA ASN A 172 12.35 13.13 -10.29
C ASN A 172 12.60 12.08 -11.38
N ARG A 173 12.93 12.57 -12.60
CA ARG A 173 13.18 11.68 -13.73
C ARG A 173 14.37 10.76 -13.49
N SER A 174 15.38 11.19 -12.78
CA SER A 174 16.54 10.39 -12.42
C SER A 174 16.27 9.39 -11.28
N LEU A 175 15.27 9.66 -10.44
CA LEU A 175 14.90 8.80 -9.31
C LEU A 175 14.09 7.56 -9.72
N TYR A 176 13.31 7.66 -10.80
CA TYR A 176 12.44 6.56 -11.21
C TYR A 176 13.21 5.41 -11.85
N ASP A 177 12.89 4.20 -11.40
CA ASP A 177 13.36 2.96 -12.02
C ASP A 177 12.58 2.66 -13.31
N LEU A 178 11.27 3.00 -13.33
CA LEU A 178 10.38 2.90 -14.49
C LEU A 178 9.63 4.21 -14.72
N LYS A 179 9.37 4.52 -16.00
CA LYS A 179 8.67 5.72 -16.44
C LYS A 179 8.04 5.54 -17.81
#